data_7cf35ba54e71e0063559f1cc977bd801
#
_entry.id   7cf35ba54e71e0063559f1cc977bd801
#
_cell.length_a   1.000
_cell.length_b   1.000
_cell.length_c   1.000
_cell.angle_alpha   90.00
_cell.angle_beta   90.00
_cell.angle_gamma   90.00
#
_symmetry.space_group_name_H-M   'P 1'
#
loop_
_entity.id
_entity.type
_entity.pdbx_description
1 polymer ?
#
loop_
_entity_poly.entity_id
_entity_poly.type
_entity_poly.pdbx_seq_one_letter_code
_entity_poly.pdbx_strand_id
1 'polypeptide(L)'
;MNMPTSNLARPVTIITGASRGLGLAMALQLASEGHKVLTIARQRSDQLPPSVTQWTDHNLADPGVTVLELLAWIAALDQAHVSAINLINNAGVVATPGPLAQGDFAELANAIRVGLEAPLLLTAAFLRATATWTVPRKVMLVSSGLGRRGMAGSSSYCAAKAGLDNLARALALEEAACANGAKVASLAPGVIDTDMQVQLRSADPLRFPERKLFAGMFEGGKLDSPAKAAGKVLAYLAQADFGSEPVASVQAS
;
A
#
# COMPACT_ATOMS: atom_id res chain seq x y z
N MET A 1 9.32 -30.62 28.81
CA MET A 1 9.50 -29.22 29.26
C MET A 1 9.25 -28.33 28.06
N ASN A 2 8.05 -27.74 27.98
CA ASN A 2 7.77 -26.72 26.96
C ASN A 2 8.50 -25.44 27.39
N MET A 3 9.50 -25.05 26.64
CA MET A 3 10.08 -23.71 26.77
C MET A 3 8.97 -22.69 26.52
N PRO A 4 8.80 -21.66 27.36
CA PRO A 4 7.84 -20.61 27.09
C PRO A 4 8.26 -19.92 25.79
N THR A 5 7.36 -19.88 24.82
CA THR A 5 7.53 -19.07 23.61
C THR A 5 7.87 -17.66 24.05
N SER A 6 9.05 -17.18 23.68
CA SER A 6 9.61 -15.90 24.09
C SER A 6 8.58 -14.79 23.86
N ASN A 7 8.22 -14.11 24.94
CA ASN A 7 7.29 -12.98 24.99
C ASN A 7 7.97 -11.69 24.43
N LEU A 8 8.76 -11.85 23.38
CA LEU A 8 9.51 -10.76 22.76
C LEU A 8 8.55 -9.86 21.96
N ALA A 9 8.69 -8.58 22.17
CA ALA A 9 7.96 -7.59 21.38
C ALA A 9 8.30 -7.72 19.88
N ARG A 10 7.26 -7.72 19.02
CA ARG A 10 7.39 -7.91 17.56
C ARG A 10 6.84 -6.73 16.80
N PRO A 11 7.38 -6.44 15.62
CA PRO A 11 6.75 -5.44 14.74
C PRO A 11 5.34 -5.89 14.31
N VAL A 12 4.42 -4.95 14.28
CA VAL A 12 3.07 -5.12 13.73
C VAL A 12 3.01 -4.43 12.40
N THR A 13 2.50 -5.10 11.35
CA THR A 13 2.34 -4.48 10.03
C THR A 13 0.96 -4.76 9.46
N ILE A 14 0.26 -3.69 9.08
CA ILE A 14 -1.06 -3.70 8.47
C ILE A 14 -0.87 -3.41 6.98
N ILE A 15 -1.43 -4.26 6.10
CA ILE A 15 -1.28 -4.13 4.64
C ILE A 15 -2.65 -4.19 3.97
N THR A 16 -2.97 -3.20 3.16
CA THR A 16 -4.18 -3.23 2.32
C THR A 16 -3.90 -3.85 0.96
N GLY A 17 -4.87 -4.58 0.39
CA GLY A 17 -4.76 -5.18 -0.94
C GLY A 17 -3.76 -6.33 -1.02
N ALA A 18 -3.71 -7.18 -0.01
CA ALA A 18 -2.73 -8.25 0.12
C ALA A 18 -3.21 -9.65 -0.30
N SER A 19 -4.33 -9.77 -1.02
CA SER A 19 -4.79 -11.07 -1.54
C SER A 19 -3.97 -11.58 -2.73
N ARG A 20 -3.21 -10.71 -3.42
CA ARG A 20 -2.37 -11.03 -4.58
C ARG A 20 -1.29 -9.97 -4.83
N GLY A 21 -0.44 -10.23 -5.82
CA GLY A 21 0.54 -9.28 -6.36
C GLY A 21 1.53 -8.78 -5.30
N LEU A 22 1.84 -7.48 -5.35
CA LEU A 22 2.81 -6.85 -4.46
C LEU A 22 2.42 -6.98 -2.97
N GLY A 23 1.14 -6.73 -2.65
CA GLY A 23 0.65 -6.80 -1.27
C GLY A 23 0.80 -8.19 -0.65
N LEU A 24 0.46 -9.24 -1.41
CA LEU A 24 0.67 -10.64 -0.99
C LEU A 24 2.16 -10.93 -0.76
N ALA A 25 3.01 -10.53 -1.71
CA ALA A 25 4.45 -10.77 -1.60
C ALA A 25 5.07 -10.06 -0.38
N MET A 26 4.64 -8.82 -0.07
CA MET A 26 5.06 -8.12 1.14
C MET A 26 4.57 -8.85 2.41
N ALA A 27 3.31 -9.29 2.44
CA ALA A 27 2.75 -9.99 3.59
C ALA A 27 3.48 -11.31 3.89
N LEU A 28 3.84 -12.07 2.85
CA LEU A 28 4.62 -13.30 2.97
C LEU A 28 6.02 -13.05 3.55
N GLN A 29 6.74 -12.05 3.03
CA GLN A 29 8.09 -11.72 3.50
C GLN A 29 8.06 -11.24 4.95
N LEU A 30 7.16 -10.31 5.30
CA LEU A 30 7.02 -9.81 6.68
C LEU A 30 6.63 -10.92 7.67
N ALA A 31 5.75 -11.83 7.28
CA ALA A 31 5.40 -12.97 8.11
C ALA A 31 6.61 -13.89 8.35
N SER A 32 7.45 -14.11 7.32
CA SER A 32 8.69 -14.90 7.46
C SER A 32 9.75 -14.21 8.34
N GLU A 33 9.74 -12.88 8.41
CA GLU A 33 10.60 -12.07 9.27
C GLU A 33 10.06 -11.92 10.71
N GLY A 34 8.94 -12.59 11.04
CA GLY A 34 8.38 -12.62 12.39
C GLY A 34 7.46 -11.44 12.74
N HIS A 35 7.05 -10.64 11.79
CA HIS A 35 6.05 -9.60 12.02
C HIS A 35 4.69 -10.22 12.37
N LYS A 36 3.92 -9.55 13.24
CA LYS A 36 2.48 -9.75 13.35
C LYS A 36 1.83 -9.01 12.18
N VAL A 37 1.32 -9.75 11.21
CA VAL A 37 0.76 -9.17 9.98
C VAL A 37 -0.77 -9.22 10.01
N LEU A 38 -1.41 -8.08 9.74
CA LEU A 38 -2.82 -7.95 9.39
C LEU A 38 -2.94 -7.58 7.92
N THR A 39 -3.69 -8.36 7.16
CA THR A 39 -4.04 -8.02 5.77
C THR A 39 -5.51 -7.64 5.65
N ILE A 40 -5.79 -6.63 4.84
CA ILE A 40 -7.14 -6.11 4.58
C ILE A 40 -7.42 -6.21 3.09
N ALA A 41 -8.39 -7.03 2.68
CA ALA A 41 -8.72 -7.27 1.29
C ALA A 41 -10.18 -7.71 1.11
N ARG A 42 -10.67 -7.72 -0.12
CA ARG A 42 -11.99 -8.27 -0.46
C ARG A 42 -12.02 -9.80 -0.44
N GLN A 43 -10.89 -10.42 -0.69
CA GLN A 43 -10.76 -11.88 -0.81
C GLN A 43 -9.62 -12.40 0.04
N ARG A 44 -9.79 -13.62 0.53
CA ARG A 44 -8.75 -14.38 1.21
C ARG A 44 -7.66 -14.80 0.21
N SER A 45 -6.44 -14.99 0.72
CA SER A 45 -5.37 -15.67 0.01
C SER A 45 -4.97 -16.93 0.77
N ASP A 46 -5.04 -18.09 0.10
CA ASP A 46 -4.62 -19.37 0.67
C ASP A 46 -3.08 -19.53 0.69
N GLN A 47 -2.35 -18.61 0.06
CA GLN A 47 -0.89 -18.58 0.09
C GLN A 47 -0.35 -17.99 1.39
N LEU A 48 -1.17 -17.23 2.15
CA LEU A 48 -0.74 -16.65 3.42
C LEU A 48 -0.74 -17.70 4.53
N PRO A 49 0.32 -17.74 5.36
CA PRO A 49 0.38 -18.70 6.47
C PRO A 49 -0.68 -18.39 7.54
N PRO A 50 -1.07 -19.39 8.36
CA PRO A 50 -2.06 -19.20 9.42
C PRO A 50 -1.70 -18.14 10.47
N SER A 51 -0.42 -17.76 10.57
CA SER A 51 0.08 -16.69 11.44
C SER A 51 -0.33 -15.28 11.00
N VAL A 52 -0.79 -15.12 9.74
CA VAL A 52 -1.27 -13.85 9.21
C VAL A 52 -2.77 -13.73 9.46
N THR A 53 -3.16 -12.65 10.13
CA THR A 53 -4.57 -12.28 10.28
C THR A 53 -5.07 -11.72 8.96
N GLN A 54 -6.13 -12.31 8.40
CA GLN A 54 -6.73 -11.87 7.15
C GLN A 54 -8.14 -11.34 7.39
N TRP A 55 -8.34 -10.04 7.17
CA TRP A 55 -9.66 -9.45 7.06
C TRP A 55 -10.12 -9.54 5.61
N THR A 56 -11.18 -10.28 5.39
CA THR A 56 -11.83 -10.50 4.09
C THR A 56 -13.14 -9.72 4.01
N ASP A 57 -13.70 -9.60 2.81
CA ASP A 57 -14.93 -8.86 2.53
C ASP A 57 -14.86 -7.34 2.82
N HIS A 58 -13.65 -6.81 3.04
CA HIS A 58 -13.42 -5.39 3.23
C HIS A 58 -13.30 -4.68 1.88
N ASN A 59 -14.39 -4.00 1.48
CA ASN A 59 -14.41 -3.22 0.26
C ASN A 59 -13.90 -1.79 0.54
N LEU A 60 -12.68 -1.50 0.13
CA LEU A 60 -12.09 -0.18 0.30
C LEU A 60 -12.68 0.93 -0.61
N ALA A 61 -13.67 0.61 -1.45
CA ALA A 61 -14.51 1.62 -2.09
C ALA A 61 -15.59 2.19 -1.14
N ASP A 62 -15.80 1.53 0.00
CA ASP A 62 -16.61 1.99 1.14
C ASP A 62 -15.85 1.63 2.43
N PRO A 63 -14.87 2.42 2.83
CA PRO A 63 -13.93 2.06 3.89
C PRO A 63 -14.46 2.27 5.32
N GLY A 64 -15.69 2.76 5.49
CA GLY A 64 -16.22 3.17 6.80
C GLY A 64 -16.14 2.08 7.88
N VAL A 65 -16.62 0.87 7.56
CA VAL A 65 -16.55 -0.28 8.48
C VAL A 65 -15.09 -0.66 8.77
N THR A 66 -14.26 -0.73 7.72
CA THR A 66 -12.83 -1.05 7.84
C THR A 66 -12.09 -0.08 8.76
N VAL A 67 -12.42 1.21 8.67
CA VAL A 67 -11.84 2.28 9.53
C VAL A 67 -12.18 2.04 11.01
N LEU A 68 -13.44 1.75 11.31
CA LEU A 68 -13.88 1.50 12.69
C LEU A 68 -13.26 0.23 13.27
N GLU A 69 -13.22 -0.84 12.50
CA GLU A 69 -12.60 -2.10 12.92
C GLU A 69 -11.08 -1.95 13.11
N LEU A 70 -10.40 -1.17 12.25
CA LEU A 70 -8.98 -0.89 12.39
C LEU A 70 -8.68 -0.13 13.70
N LEU A 71 -9.49 0.87 14.04
CA LEU A 71 -9.39 1.58 15.31
C LEU A 71 -9.52 0.61 16.50
N ALA A 72 -10.54 -0.23 16.48
CA ALA A 72 -10.80 -1.21 17.55
C ALA A 72 -9.68 -2.26 17.64
N TRP A 73 -9.19 -2.77 16.50
CA TRP A 73 -8.12 -3.76 16.46
C TRP A 73 -6.80 -3.22 17.01
N ILE A 74 -6.41 -1.99 16.62
CA ILE A 74 -5.20 -1.35 17.14
C ILE A 74 -5.35 -1.11 18.66
N ALA A 75 -6.52 -0.65 19.11
CA ALA A 75 -6.76 -0.41 20.54
C ALA A 75 -6.69 -1.70 21.38
N ALA A 76 -6.99 -2.86 20.79
CA ALA A 76 -6.91 -4.16 21.46
C ALA A 76 -5.48 -4.78 21.45
N LEU A 77 -4.51 -4.16 20.80
CA LEU A 77 -3.13 -4.64 20.84
C LEU A 77 -2.49 -4.37 22.20
N ASP A 78 -1.84 -5.39 22.75
CA ASP A 78 -0.99 -5.20 23.91
C ASP A 78 0.33 -4.53 23.50
N GLN A 79 0.44 -3.24 23.82
CA GLN A 79 1.58 -2.42 23.43
C GLN A 79 2.91 -2.93 23.99
N ALA A 80 2.91 -3.63 25.12
CA ALA A 80 4.13 -4.22 25.71
C ALA A 80 4.75 -5.28 24.79
N HIS A 81 3.98 -5.85 23.87
CA HIS A 81 4.41 -6.86 22.91
C HIS A 81 4.59 -6.31 21.48
N VAL A 82 4.58 -4.97 21.30
CA VAL A 82 4.79 -4.31 20.02
C VAL A 82 6.11 -3.56 20.04
N SER A 83 7.03 -3.88 19.12
CA SER A 83 8.31 -3.18 18.98
C SER A 83 8.27 -2.03 17.95
N ALA A 84 7.36 -2.10 16.99
CA ALA A 84 7.07 -1.06 15.99
C ALA A 84 5.70 -1.32 15.38
N ILE A 85 5.04 -0.30 14.82
CA ILE A 85 3.78 -0.48 14.09
C ILE A 85 3.83 0.24 12.75
N ASN A 86 3.43 -0.47 11.68
CA ASN A 86 3.47 0.01 10.31
C ASN A 86 2.10 -0.12 9.64
N LEU A 87 1.73 0.88 8.84
CA LEU A 87 0.60 0.82 7.91
C LEU A 87 1.13 0.93 6.48
N ILE A 88 0.82 -0.06 5.63
CA ILE A 88 1.13 -0.06 4.20
C ILE A 88 -0.17 0.02 3.41
N ASN A 89 -0.50 1.20 2.92
CA ASN A 89 -1.61 1.43 2.00
C ASN A 89 -1.18 1.03 0.59
N ASN A 90 -1.39 -0.26 0.25
CA ASN A 90 -0.99 -0.83 -1.04
C ASN A 90 -2.18 -1.03 -1.99
N ALA A 91 -3.40 -1.16 -1.48
CA ALA A 91 -4.57 -1.36 -2.33
C ALA A 91 -4.70 -0.25 -3.39
N GLY A 92 -4.99 -0.66 -4.61
CA GLY A 92 -5.20 0.25 -5.72
C GLY A 92 -5.86 -0.47 -6.89
N VAL A 93 -6.65 0.28 -7.64
CA VAL A 93 -7.33 -0.20 -8.86
C VAL A 93 -7.14 0.83 -9.97
N VAL A 94 -7.22 0.37 -11.21
CA VAL A 94 -7.29 1.23 -12.39
C VAL A 94 -8.66 1.07 -13.03
N ALA A 95 -9.25 2.19 -13.45
CA ALA A 95 -10.42 2.15 -14.33
C ALA A 95 -9.99 1.62 -15.71
N THR A 96 -10.94 1.19 -16.52
CA THR A 96 -10.68 0.81 -17.90
C THR A 96 -9.91 1.93 -18.62
N PRO A 97 -8.68 1.67 -19.14
CA PRO A 97 -7.85 2.71 -19.74
C PRO A 97 -8.52 3.34 -20.97
N GLY A 98 -8.50 4.66 -21.04
CA GLY A 98 -9.08 5.41 -22.16
C GLY A 98 -9.33 6.89 -21.84
N PRO A 99 -9.81 7.69 -22.80
CA PRO A 99 -10.12 9.09 -22.60
C PRO A 99 -11.12 9.29 -21.46
N LEU A 100 -10.89 10.27 -20.58
CA LEU A 100 -11.72 10.53 -19.41
C LEU A 100 -13.22 10.72 -19.77
N ALA A 101 -13.49 11.41 -20.88
CA ALA A 101 -14.85 11.66 -21.35
C ALA A 101 -15.62 10.39 -21.79
N GLN A 102 -14.92 9.26 -21.94
CA GLN A 102 -15.50 7.97 -22.32
C GLN A 102 -15.42 6.95 -21.17
N GLY A 103 -14.96 7.37 -19.99
CA GLY A 103 -14.81 6.51 -18.82
C GLY A 103 -16.16 6.20 -18.17
N ASP A 104 -16.29 4.99 -17.64
CA ASP A 104 -17.41 4.64 -16.77
C ASP A 104 -17.30 5.39 -15.44
N PHE A 105 -18.34 6.10 -15.05
CA PHE A 105 -18.34 6.95 -13.85
C PHE A 105 -18.14 6.13 -12.56
N ALA A 106 -18.66 4.90 -12.49
CA ALA A 106 -18.50 4.04 -11.32
C ALA A 106 -17.06 3.55 -11.20
N GLU A 107 -16.42 3.15 -12.31
CA GLU A 107 -14.99 2.77 -12.32
C GLU A 107 -14.09 3.96 -11.97
N LEU A 108 -14.34 5.15 -12.51
CA LEU A 108 -13.59 6.35 -12.20
C LEU A 108 -13.68 6.72 -10.72
N ALA A 109 -14.91 6.70 -10.16
CA ALA A 109 -15.14 6.94 -8.73
C ALA A 109 -14.47 5.87 -7.86
N ASN A 110 -14.58 4.59 -8.24
CA ASN A 110 -13.94 3.48 -7.53
C ASN A 110 -12.41 3.62 -7.49
N ALA A 111 -11.78 4.06 -8.58
CA ALA A 111 -10.34 4.29 -8.64
C ALA A 111 -9.88 5.36 -7.63
N ILE A 112 -10.66 6.43 -7.45
CA ILE A 112 -10.39 7.48 -6.45
C ILE A 112 -10.66 6.98 -5.02
N ARG A 113 -11.79 6.30 -4.80
CA ARG A 113 -12.16 5.78 -3.47
C ARG A 113 -11.11 4.81 -2.94
N VAL A 114 -10.76 3.80 -3.73
CA VAL A 114 -9.76 2.80 -3.32
C VAL A 114 -8.35 3.37 -3.32
N GLY A 115 -8.02 4.24 -4.29
CA GLY A 115 -6.65 4.73 -4.51
C GLY A 115 -6.26 5.95 -3.68
N LEU A 116 -7.21 6.68 -3.09
CA LEU A 116 -6.94 7.91 -2.32
C LEU A 116 -7.79 8.04 -1.06
N GLU A 117 -9.12 7.93 -1.15
CA GLU A 117 -10.01 8.12 0.00
C GLU A 117 -9.74 7.07 1.10
N ALA A 118 -9.70 5.79 0.75
CA ALA A 118 -9.43 4.73 1.72
C ALA A 118 -8.04 4.88 2.38
N PRO A 119 -6.93 5.09 1.65
CA PRO A 119 -5.63 5.40 2.25
C PRO A 119 -5.66 6.59 3.20
N LEU A 120 -6.34 7.67 2.86
CA LEU A 120 -6.49 8.85 3.72
C LEU A 120 -7.19 8.48 5.04
N LEU A 121 -8.35 7.83 4.96
CA LEU A 121 -9.16 7.49 6.14
C LEU A 121 -8.49 6.42 7.02
N LEU A 122 -7.87 5.39 6.43
CA LEU A 122 -7.13 4.37 7.17
C LEU A 122 -5.88 4.95 7.83
N THR A 123 -5.20 5.89 7.18
CA THR A 123 -4.06 6.60 7.78
C THR A 123 -4.51 7.46 8.95
N ALA A 124 -5.62 8.20 8.82
CA ALA A 124 -6.18 8.99 9.91
C ALA A 124 -6.58 8.11 11.11
N ALA A 125 -7.19 6.95 10.86
CA ALA A 125 -7.51 5.97 11.90
C ALA A 125 -6.25 5.44 12.60
N PHE A 126 -5.25 5.06 11.82
CA PHE A 126 -3.96 4.56 12.33
C PHE A 126 -3.27 5.60 13.21
N LEU A 127 -3.11 6.84 12.73
CA LEU A 127 -2.47 7.92 13.47
C LEU A 127 -3.22 8.22 14.77
N ARG A 128 -4.56 8.27 14.73
CA ARG A 128 -5.41 8.48 15.92
C ARG A 128 -5.24 7.35 16.92
N ALA A 129 -5.32 6.10 16.49
CA ALA A 129 -5.23 4.94 17.38
C ALA A 129 -3.85 4.76 18.02
N THR A 130 -2.80 5.29 17.38
CA THR A 130 -1.42 5.15 17.84
C THR A 130 -0.82 6.46 18.39
N ALA A 131 -1.62 7.51 18.56
CA ALA A 131 -1.14 8.85 18.93
C ALA A 131 -0.31 8.88 20.22
N THR A 132 -0.64 8.02 21.19
CA THR A 132 0.04 7.94 22.50
C THR A 132 1.14 6.88 22.55
N TRP A 133 1.38 6.16 21.45
CA TRP A 133 2.35 5.09 21.43
C TRP A 133 3.79 5.63 21.37
N THR A 134 4.70 4.95 22.08
CA THR A 134 6.11 5.34 22.17
C THR A 134 7.02 4.57 21.21
N VAL A 135 6.50 3.49 20.60
CA VAL A 135 7.24 2.70 19.62
C VAL A 135 7.29 3.40 18.26
N PRO A 136 8.27 3.10 17.40
CA PRO A 136 8.32 3.61 16.04
C PRO A 136 7.03 3.34 15.26
N ARG A 137 6.54 4.37 14.57
CA ARG A 137 5.32 4.33 13.76
C ARG A 137 5.65 4.74 12.34
N LYS A 138 5.29 3.91 11.36
CA LYS A 138 5.56 4.18 9.94
C LYS A 138 4.29 4.05 9.11
N VAL A 139 4.08 4.98 8.19
CA VAL A 139 3.01 4.94 7.18
C VAL A 139 3.65 4.96 5.79
N MET A 140 3.38 3.94 5.01
CA MET A 140 3.77 3.87 3.60
C MET A 140 2.54 3.93 2.71
N LEU A 141 2.52 4.88 1.79
CA LEU A 141 1.52 4.99 0.72
C LEU A 141 2.15 4.46 -0.57
N VAL A 142 1.66 3.32 -1.08
CA VAL A 142 2.19 2.77 -2.34
C VAL A 142 1.66 3.59 -3.51
N SER A 143 2.53 4.45 -4.04
CA SER A 143 2.26 5.37 -5.15
C SER A 143 2.70 4.77 -6.49
N SER A 144 3.03 5.62 -7.43
CA SER A 144 3.48 5.30 -8.78
C SER A 144 4.26 6.48 -9.35
N GLY A 145 5.10 6.24 -10.36
CA GLY A 145 5.63 7.31 -11.19
C GLY A 145 4.55 8.19 -11.83
N LEU A 146 3.33 7.67 -11.96
CA LEU A 146 2.16 8.41 -12.44
C LEU A 146 1.54 9.37 -11.39
N GLY A 147 2.00 9.35 -10.17
CA GLY A 147 1.74 10.42 -9.19
C GLY A 147 2.50 11.71 -9.49
N ARG A 148 3.58 11.63 -10.27
CA ARG A 148 4.49 12.76 -10.60
C ARG A 148 4.40 13.23 -12.04
N ARG A 149 3.74 12.47 -12.91
CA ARG A 149 3.47 12.83 -14.31
C ARG A 149 2.10 12.33 -14.74
N GLY A 150 1.50 13.05 -15.68
CA GLY A 150 0.27 12.61 -16.34
C GLY A 150 0.52 11.46 -17.32
N MET A 151 -0.53 10.68 -17.57
CA MET A 151 -0.61 9.69 -18.63
C MET A 151 -2.00 9.74 -19.26
N ALA A 152 -2.06 9.89 -20.57
CA ALA A 152 -3.32 9.83 -21.30
C ALA A 152 -4.02 8.49 -21.08
N GLY A 153 -5.33 8.49 -20.89
CA GLY A 153 -6.12 7.28 -20.65
C GLY A 153 -6.01 6.70 -19.22
N SER A 154 -5.36 7.41 -18.27
CA SER A 154 -5.22 6.96 -16.88
C SER A 154 -5.48 8.09 -15.88
N SER A 155 -6.37 9.02 -16.20
CA SER A 155 -6.57 10.27 -15.45
C SER A 155 -6.93 10.03 -13.98
N SER A 156 -7.87 9.13 -13.67
CA SER A 156 -8.29 8.82 -12.29
C SER A 156 -7.16 8.20 -11.47
N TYR A 157 -6.37 7.31 -12.08
CA TYR A 157 -5.22 6.70 -11.42
C TYR A 157 -4.11 7.73 -11.15
N CYS A 158 -3.78 8.57 -12.14
CA CYS A 158 -2.83 9.67 -11.96
C CYS A 158 -3.27 10.61 -10.83
N ALA A 159 -4.55 11.00 -10.80
CA ALA A 159 -5.10 11.87 -9.77
C ALA A 159 -4.99 11.22 -8.37
N ALA A 160 -5.37 9.94 -8.23
CA ALA A 160 -5.24 9.21 -6.97
C ALA A 160 -3.79 9.16 -6.49
N LYS A 161 -2.84 8.82 -7.36
CA LYS A 161 -1.43 8.69 -7.00
C LYS A 161 -0.75 10.04 -6.71
N ALA A 162 -1.12 11.10 -7.44
CA ALA A 162 -0.69 12.47 -7.13
C ALA A 162 -1.25 12.94 -5.79
N GLY A 163 -2.51 12.59 -5.48
CA GLY A 163 -3.12 12.83 -4.18
C GLY A 163 -2.36 12.15 -3.04
N LEU A 164 -1.95 10.88 -3.21
CA LEU A 164 -1.12 10.18 -2.22
C LEU A 164 0.24 10.86 -2.00
N ASP A 165 0.91 11.29 -3.09
CA ASP A 165 2.20 11.97 -2.99
C ASP A 165 2.08 13.28 -2.21
N ASN A 166 1.01 14.04 -2.44
CA ASN A 166 0.79 15.30 -1.72
C ASN A 166 0.29 15.07 -0.28
N LEU A 167 -0.53 14.05 -0.05
CA LEU A 167 -0.95 13.61 1.29
C LEU A 167 0.28 13.25 2.15
N ALA A 168 1.24 12.52 1.60
CA ALA A 168 2.48 12.17 2.30
C ALA A 168 3.27 13.42 2.73
N ARG A 169 3.34 14.44 1.86
CA ARG A 169 4.03 15.71 2.20
C ARG A 169 3.34 16.44 3.35
N ALA A 170 2.00 16.53 3.30
CA ALA A 170 1.22 17.17 4.37
C ALA A 170 1.38 16.44 5.70
N LEU A 171 1.21 15.11 5.70
CA LEU A 171 1.34 14.30 6.91
C LEU A 171 2.76 14.31 7.48
N ALA A 172 3.79 14.35 6.64
CA ALA A 172 5.18 14.46 7.12
C ALA A 172 5.41 15.77 7.90
N LEU A 173 4.79 16.88 7.48
CA LEU A 173 4.84 18.15 8.21
C LEU A 173 4.05 18.11 9.52
N GLU A 174 2.84 17.51 9.50
CA GLU A 174 1.99 17.37 10.70
C GLU A 174 2.68 16.50 11.76
N GLU A 175 3.19 15.33 11.35
CA GLU A 175 3.82 14.38 12.26
C GLU A 175 5.21 14.84 12.74
N ALA A 176 5.92 15.67 11.98
CA ALA A 176 7.18 16.29 12.43
C ALA A 176 7.00 17.23 13.62
N ALA A 177 5.80 17.78 13.80
CA ALA A 177 5.47 18.63 14.96
C ALA A 177 5.12 17.80 16.21
N CYS A 178 4.95 16.49 16.10
CA CYS A 178 4.59 15.59 17.19
C CYS A 178 5.83 14.99 17.87
N ALA A 179 5.86 14.90 19.19
CA ALA A 179 7.01 14.40 19.96
C ALA A 179 7.43 12.97 19.55
N ASN A 180 6.47 12.11 19.16
CA ASN A 180 6.73 10.79 18.59
C ASN A 180 5.94 10.62 17.30
N GLY A 181 6.12 11.55 16.37
CA GLY A 181 5.40 11.56 15.11
C GLY A 181 5.73 10.35 14.24
N ALA A 182 4.72 9.86 13.52
CA ALA A 182 4.89 8.78 12.58
C ALA A 182 5.78 9.24 11.40
N LYS A 183 6.64 8.34 10.92
CA LYS A 183 7.36 8.57 9.66
C LYS A 183 6.45 8.21 8.49
N VAL A 184 6.33 9.11 7.51
CA VAL A 184 5.40 8.95 6.39
C VAL A 184 6.16 9.04 5.07
N ALA A 185 5.91 8.09 4.17
CA ALA A 185 6.42 8.16 2.80
C ALA A 185 5.42 7.63 1.77
N SER A 186 5.32 8.33 0.66
CA SER A 186 4.69 7.85 -0.58
C SER A 186 5.79 7.28 -1.48
N LEU A 187 5.69 5.98 -1.81
CA LEU A 187 6.73 5.25 -2.50
C LEU A 187 6.24 4.71 -3.85
N ALA A 188 6.90 5.06 -4.94
CA ALA A 188 6.71 4.41 -6.23
C ALA A 188 7.53 3.10 -6.25
N PRO A 189 6.88 1.92 -6.34
CA PRO A 189 7.54 0.62 -6.15
C PRO A 189 8.23 0.09 -7.43
N GLY A 190 8.30 0.87 -8.50
CA GLY A 190 8.75 0.41 -9.80
C GLY A 190 7.64 -0.18 -10.66
N VAL A 191 8.02 -0.87 -11.75
CA VAL A 191 7.07 -1.53 -12.66
C VAL A 191 7.07 -3.04 -12.36
N ILE A 192 5.90 -3.56 -11.99
CA ILE A 192 5.77 -4.90 -11.40
C ILE A 192 4.83 -5.75 -12.26
N ASP A 193 5.19 -7.00 -12.55
CA ASP A 193 4.33 -7.92 -13.29
C ASP A 193 3.17 -8.39 -12.41
N THR A 194 2.03 -7.71 -12.56
CA THR A 194 0.79 -7.92 -11.81
C THR A 194 -0.41 -7.88 -12.76
N ASP A 195 -1.59 -8.26 -12.28
CA ASP A 195 -2.84 -8.16 -13.05
C ASP A 195 -3.12 -6.73 -13.55
N MET A 196 -2.72 -5.71 -12.80
CA MET A 196 -2.82 -4.32 -13.25
C MET A 196 -1.98 -4.08 -14.50
N GLN A 197 -0.78 -4.66 -14.56
CA GLN A 197 0.09 -4.59 -15.74
C GLN A 197 -0.53 -5.36 -16.92
N VAL A 198 -1.17 -6.52 -16.66
CA VAL A 198 -1.93 -7.25 -17.69
C VAL A 198 -3.06 -6.39 -18.24
N GLN A 199 -3.84 -5.73 -17.39
CA GLN A 199 -4.92 -4.84 -17.80
C GLN A 199 -4.41 -3.69 -18.68
N LEU A 200 -3.30 -3.06 -18.33
CA LEU A 200 -2.71 -1.94 -19.09
C LEU A 200 -2.17 -2.39 -20.46
N ARG A 201 -1.42 -3.50 -20.52
CA ARG A 201 -0.83 -4.01 -21.77
C ARG A 201 -1.86 -4.67 -22.71
N SER A 202 -3.05 -5.02 -22.19
CA SER A 202 -4.16 -5.62 -22.96
C SER A 202 -5.26 -4.61 -23.32
N ALA A 203 -5.12 -3.34 -22.95
CA ALA A 203 -6.12 -2.30 -23.23
C ALA A 203 -6.29 -2.07 -24.74
N ASP A 204 -7.43 -1.50 -25.14
CA ASP A 204 -7.70 -1.13 -26.52
C ASP A 204 -6.67 -0.08 -27.01
N PRO A 205 -5.88 -0.36 -28.03
CA PRO A 205 -4.85 0.55 -28.54
C PRO A 205 -5.39 1.84 -29.13
N LEU A 206 -6.66 1.89 -29.54
CA LEU A 206 -7.32 3.10 -30.04
C LEU A 206 -7.71 4.04 -28.91
N ARG A 207 -8.01 3.49 -27.72
CA ARG A 207 -8.40 4.25 -26.54
C ARG A 207 -7.22 4.54 -25.61
N PHE A 208 -6.17 3.70 -25.64
CA PHE A 208 -5.00 3.79 -24.78
C PHE A 208 -3.70 3.63 -25.58
N PRO A 209 -3.21 4.69 -26.23
CA PRO A 209 -1.98 4.65 -27.04
C PRO A 209 -0.73 4.18 -26.27
N GLU A 210 -0.69 4.49 -24.96
CA GLU A 210 0.41 4.11 -24.06
C GLU A 210 0.51 2.58 -23.83
N ARG A 211 -0.47 1.79 -24.28
CA ARG A 211 -0.43 0.32 -24.24
C ARG A 211 0.88 -0.25 -24.76
N LYS A 212 1.42 0.33 -25.85
CA LYS A 212 2.68 -0.10 -26.47
C LYS A 212 3.87 -0.02 -25.49
N LEU A 213 3.89 0.99 -24.61
CA LEU A 213 4.93 1.15 -23.61
C LEU A 213 4.88 -0.02 -22.61
N PHE A 214 3.68 -0.37 -22.11
CA PHE A 214 3.51 -1.46 -21.16
C PHE A 214 3.79 -2.84 -21.78
N ALA A 215 3.38 -3.07 -23.03
CA ALA A 215 3.70 -4.27 -23.76
C ALA A 215 5.24 -4.40 -23.97
N GLY A 216 5.90 -3.34 -24.41
CA GLY A 216 7.37 -3.33 -24.61
C GLY A 216 8.16 -3.51 -23.31
N MET A 217 7.65 -3.02 -22.16
CA MET A 217 8.28 -3.30 -20.86
C MET A 217 8.20 -4.79 -20.49
N PHE A 218 7.08 -5.44 -20.77
CA PHE A 218 6.89 -6.88 -20.53
C PHE A 218 7.77 -7.70 -21.46
N GLU A 219 7.70 -7.45 -22.78
CA GLU A 219 8.49 -8.14 -23.79
C GLU A 219 10.00 -7.99 -23.59
N GLY A 220 10.42 -6.80 -23.12
CA GLY A 220 11.82 -6.50 -22.81
C GLY A 220 12.29 -6.98 -21.43
N GLY A 221 11.47 -7.74 -20.67
CA GLY A 221 11.85 -8.27 -19.36
C GLY A 221 12.14 -7.20 -18.30
N LYS A 222 11.53 -6.01 -18.42
CA LYS A 222 11.77 -4.84 -17.54
C LYS A 222 10.85 -4.80 -16.32
N LEU A 223 10.03 -5.81 -16.11
CA LEU A 223 9.14 -5.90 -14.98
C LEU A 223 9.80 -6.67 -13.83
N ASP A 224 9.77 -6.12 -12.63
CA ASP A 224 10.12 -6.89 -11.44
C ASP A 224 9.00 -7.90 -11.13
N SER A 225 9.37 -9.10 -10.64
CA SER A 225 8.38 -9.99 -10.04
C SER A 225 7.82 -9.37 -8.76
N PRO A 226 6.59 -9.71 -8.33
CA PRO A 226 6.03 -9.24 -7.07
C PRO A 226 6.96 -9.48 -5.87
N ALA A 227 7.63 -10.63 -5.82
CA ALA A 227 8.57 -10.96 -4.74
C ALA A 227 9.81 -10.04 -4.73
N LYS A 228 10.41 -9.77 -5.90
CA LYS A 228 11.56 -8.86 -6.03
C LYS A 228 11.17 -7.42 -5.66
N ALA A 229 10.01 -6.96 -6.15
CA ALA A 229 9.50 -5.63 -5.83
C ALA A 229 9.18 -5.49 -4.33
N ALA A 230 8.58 -6.52 -3.72
CA ALA A 230 8.32 -6.54 -2.28
C ALA A 230 9.61 -6.38 -1.48
N GLY A 231 10.67 -7.12 -1.82
CA GLY A 231 11.97 -6.98 -1.16
C GLY A 231 12.52 -5.56 -1.22
N LYS A 232 12.44 -4.88 -2.38
CA LYS A 232 12.86 -3.48 -2.53
C LYS A 232 12.02 -2.53 -1.68
N VAL A 233 10.69 -2.71 -1.68
CA VAL A 233 9.75 -1.87 -0.90
C VAL A 233 9.97 -2.06 0.60
N LEU A 234 10.13 -3.28 1.07
CA LEU A 234 10.36 -3.57 2.48
C LEU A 234 11.76 -3.13 2.94
N ALA A 235 12.78 -3.26 2.08
CA ALA A 235 14.10 -2.70 2.34
C ALA A 235 14.04 -1.17 2.54
N TYR A 236 13.24 -0.45 1.72
CA TYR A 236 13.01 0.98 1.92
C TYR A 236 12.27 1.27 3.25
N LEU A 237 11.23 0.49 3.58
CA LEU A 237 10.51 0.64 4.85
C LEU A 237 11.43 0.42 6.06
N ALA A 238 12.40 -0.48 5.95
CA ALA A 238 13.33 -0.82 7.02
C ALA A 238 14.42 0.25 7.25
N GLN A 239 14.65 1.17 6.31
CA GLN A 239 15.68 2.20 6.43
C GLN A 239 15.50 3.06 7.69
N ALA A 240 16.62 3.42 8.29
CA ALA A 240 16.63 4.28 9.49
C ALA A 240 16.10 5.69 9.18
N ASP A 241 16.35 6.18 7.97
CA ASP A 241 15.92 7.46 7.44
C ASP A 241 14.58 7.41 6.68
N PHE A 242 13.81 6.29 6.80
CA PHE A 242 12.48 6.20 6.21
C PHE A 242 11.64 7.44 6.54
N GLY A 243 11.08 8.07 5.52
CA GLY A 243 10.24 9.28 5.66
C GLY A 243 11.03 10.59 5.70
N SER A 244 12.37 10.58 5.57
CA SER A 244 13.16 11.82 5.37
C SER A 244 12.76 12.50 4.05
N GLU A 245 12.48 11.69 3.03
CA GLU A 245 11.89 12.10 1.76
C GLU A 245 10.43 11.62 1.71
N PRO A 246 9.43 12.52 1.89
CA PRO A 246 8.03 12.13 1.90
C PRO A 246 7.54 11.51 0.59
N VAL A 247 8.24 11.73 -0.53
CA VAL A 247 7.91 11.18 -1.84
C VAL A 247 9.15 10.57 -2.48
N ALA A 248 9.20 9.24 -2.52
CA ALA A 248 10.36 8.48 -2.97
C ALA A 248 10.02 7.46 -4.08
N SER A 249 11.05 6.89 -4.67
CA SER A 249 10.94 5.73 -5.58
C SER A 249 11.97 4.69 -5.17
N VAL A 250 11.61 3.41 -5.32
CA VAL A 250 12.64 2.36 -5.32
C VAL A 250 13.57 2.62 -6.51
N GLN A 251 14.89 2.56 -6.29
CA GLN A 251 15.85 2.72 -7.37
C GLN A 251 15.70 1.56 -8.36
N ALA A 252 15.75 1.88 -9.66
CA ALA A 252 15.90 0.85 -10.67
C ALA A 252 17.28 0.18 -10.48
N SER A 253 17.25 -1.13 -10.29
CA SER A 253 18.48 -1.96 -10.22
C SER A 253 18.98 -2.26 -11.60
#